data_0ec8bc43ba696eca3b188c3b4f24f3ca
#
_entry.id   0ec8bc43ba696eca3b188c3b4f24f3ca
#
_cell.length_a   1.000
_cell.length_b   1.000
_cell.length_c   1.000
_cell.angle_alpha   90.00
_cell.angle_beta   90.00
_cell.angle_gamma   90.00
#
_symmetry.space_group_name_H-M   'P 1'
#
loop_
_entity.id
_entity.type
_entity.pdbx_description
1 polymer ?
#
loop_
_entity_poly.entity_id
_entity_poly.type
_entity_poly.pdbx_seq_one_letter_code
_entity_poly.pdbx_strand_id
1 'polypeptide(L)'
;KFVAGNDFNYVTTHAQAIQSAKSYNISSCSSMAVESGDVRMSDFNVADIILGLEKNDPNSLGYYKTFSHSMQQHLRNYVSGGGRIFVSGAYVGSDMANEEERNFLADVLRISPDGRLRNNGGMVMGLGMNFGFHDKLNDKHYAATTSDIISPLGNAYCAMKYSNETSAAIAYKGERYRAFTMGF
;
A
#
# COMPACT_ATOMS: atom_id res chain seq x y z
N LYS A 1 -15.60 1.79 -1.26
CA LYS A 1 -16.29 2.75 -0.38
C LYS A 1 -16.00 4.16 -0.85
N PHE A 2 -17.02 4.90 -1.25
CA PHE A 2 -16.88 6.30 -1.62
C PHE A 2 -16.89 7.15 -0.34
N VAL A 3 -15.86 7.96 -0.16
CA VAL A 3 -15.85 8.99 0.87
C VAL A 3 -16.21 10.30 0.19
N ALA A 4 -17.09 11.10 0.79
CA ALA A 4 -17.41 12.42 0.28
C ALA A 4 -16.13 13.24 0.09
N GLY A 5 -15.97 13.91 -1.05
CA GLY A 5 -14.76 14.64 -1.41
C GLY A 5 -13.63 13.78 -1.99
N ASN A 6 -13.86 12.49 -2.17
CA ASN A 6 -12.88 11.62 -2.84
C ASN A 6 -12.99 11.82 -4.36
N ASP A 7 -12.04 12.50 -4.93
CA ASP A 7 -11.83 12.49 -6.36
C ASP A 7 -10.93 11.29 -6.71
N PHE A 8 -11.25 10.52 -7.71
CA PHE A 8 -10.47 9.36 -8.13
C PHE A 8 -9.15 9.72 -8.83
N ASN A 9 -8.56 10.87 -8.51
CA ASN A 9 -7.35 11.38 -9.16
C ASN A 9 -6.05 10.74 -8.66
N TYR A 10 -6.07 9.98 -7.58
CA TYR A 10 -4.83 9.40 -7.05
C TYR A 10 -4.15 8.44 -8.04
N VAL A 11 -4.91 7.70 -8.87
CA VAL A 11 -4.31 6.88 -9.94
C VAL A 11 -3.58 7.77 -10.95
N THR A 12 -4.19 8.87 -11.35
CA THR A 12 -3.56 9.86 -12.25
C THR A 12 -2.35 10.52 -11.59
N THR A 13 -2.46 10.87 -10.31
CA THR A 13 -1.37 11.48 -9.53
C THR A 13 -0.16 10.54 -9.44
N HIS A 14 -0.39 9.27 -9.11
CA HIS A 14 0.68 8.26 -9.09
C HIS A 14 1.30 8.07 -10.48
N ALA A 15 0.49 7.95 -11.52
CA ALA A 15 0.98 7.81 -12.89
C ALA A 15 1.83 9.01 -13.31
N GLN A 16 1.41 10.24 -13.03
CA GLN A 16 2.16 11.45 -13.32
C GLN A 16 3.48 11.51 -12.53
N ALA A 17 3.47 11.15 -11.25
CA ALA A 17 4.67 11.09 -10.43
C ALA A 17 5.69 10.07 -10.96
N ILE A 18 5.23 8.89 -11.33
CA ILE A 18 6.08 7.84 -11.91
C ILE A 18 6.67 8.31 -13.25
N GLN A 19 5.86 8.90 -14.12
CA GLN A 19 6.30 9.39 -15.44
C GLN A 19 7.23 10.59 -15.32
N SER A 20 7.14 11.41 -14.27
CA SER A 20 8.07 12.51 -14.05
C SER A 20 9.50 12.02 -13.75
N ALA A 21 9.64 10.85 -13.15
CA ALA A 21 10.94 10.26 -12.86
C ALA A 21 11.56 9.58 -14.08
N LYS A 22 10.73 8.89 -14.87
CA LYS A 22 11.14 8.22 -16.11
C LYS A 22 9.91 7.86 -16.95
N SER A 23 10.06 7.90 -18.28
CA SER A 23 9.01 7.44 -19.18
C SER A 23 8.78 5.94 -19.02
N TYR A 24 7.60 5.57 -18.57
CA TYR A 24 7.11 4.20 -18.45
C TYR A 24 5.76 4.05 -19.15
N ASN A 25 5.48 2.86 -19.67
CA ASN A 25 4.14 2.49 -20.07
C ASN A 25 3.34 2.14 -18.81
N ILE A 26 2.25 2.87 -18.57
CA ILE A 26 1.40 2.69 -17.39
C ILE A 26 0.01 2.27 -17.84
N SER A 27 -0.53 1.24 -17.23
CA SER A 27 -1.91 0.81 -17.34
C SER A 27 -2.54 0.78 -15.97
N SER A 28 -3.82 1.06 -15.87
CA SER A 28 -4.56 0.98 -14.59
C SER A 28 -5.76 0.04 -14.72
N CYS A 29 -6.08 -0.66 -13.66
CA CYS A 29 -7.25 -1.51 -13.56
C CYS A 29 -7.77 -1.51 -12.12
N SER A 30 -8.97 -2.04 -11.89
CA SER A 30 -9.47 -2.32 -10.55
C SER A 30 -8.86 -3.61 -10.01
N SER A 31 -8.89 -3.77 -8.66
CA SER A 31 -8.55 -5.05 -8.02
C SER A 31 -9.40 -6.21 -8.55
N MET A 32 -10.67 -5.95 -8.81
CA MET A 32 -11.59 -6.96 -9.38
C MET A 32 -11.11 -7.51 -10.71
N ALA A 33 -10.52 -6.70 -11.59
CA ALA A 33 -10.01 -7.17 -12.88
C ALA A 33 -8.79 -8.10 -12.73
N VAL A 34 -8.00 -7.91 -11.68
CA VAL A 34 -6.91 -8.83 -11.32
C VAL A 34 -7.49 -10.11 -10.72
N GLU A 35 -8.44 -9.99 -9.79
CA GLU A 35 -9.04 -11.12 -9.08
C GLU A 35 -9.88 -12.01 -9.98
N SER A 36 -10.54 -11.45 -11.01
CA SER A 36 -11.26 -12.22 -12.04
C SER A 36 -10.34 -12.87 -13.07
N GLY A 37 -9.07 -12.46 -13.14
CA GLY A 37 -8.11 -12.93 -14.12
C GLY A 37 -8.16 -12.20 -15.48
N ASP A 38 -8.98 -11.13 -15.59
CA ASP A 38 -9.04 -10.30 -16.80
C ASP A 38 -7.72 -9.55 -17.03
N VAL A 39 -7.00 -9.24 -15.93
CA VAL A 39 -5.66 -8.65 -15.96
C VAL A 39 -4.69 -9.58 -15.27
N ARG A 40 -3.65 -10.01 -15.97
CA ARG A 40 -2.59 -10.83 -15.42
C ARG A 40 -1.44 -9.94 -14.93
N MET A 41 -1.14 -9.98 -13.65
CA MET A 41 -0.04 -9.22 -13.07
C MET A 41 1.32 -9.59 -13.68
N SER A 42 1.50 -10.84 -14.11
CA SER A 42 2.73 -11.32 -14.76
C SER A 42 3.09 -10.60 -16.06
N ASP A 43 2.15 -9.90 -16.67
CA ASP A 43 2.39 -9.12 -17.90
C ASP A 43 3.08 -7.77 -17.59
N PHE A 44 3.26 -7.44 -16.31
CA PHE A 44 3.85 -6.18 -15.84
C PHE A 44 5.07 -6.41 -14.97
N ASN A 45 6.06 -5.54 -15.09
CA ASN A 45 7.30 -5.61 -14.28
C ASN A 45 7.15 -5.04 -12.87
N VAL A 46 6.22 -4.10 -12.68
CA VAL A 46 5.93 -3.43 -11.41
C VAL A 46 4.42 -3.25 -11.29
N ALA A 47 3.89 -3.55 -10.12
CA ALA A 47 2.52 -3.24 -9.72
C ALA A 47 2.53 -2.16 -8.63
N ASP A 48 1.78 -1.07 -8.86
CA ASP A 48 1.49 -0.03 -7.88
C ASP A 48 0.08 -0.28 -7.34
N ILE A 49 -0.03 -0.59 -6.06
CA ILE A 49 -1.26 -0.99 -5.38
C ILE A 49 -1.69 0.13 -4.45
N ILE A 50 -2.73 0.83 -4.85
CA ILE A 50 -3.25 2.02 -4.16
C ILE A 50 -4.49 1.60 -3.37
N LEU A 51 -4.33 1.44 -2.06
CA LEU A 51 -5.39 0.97 -1.17
C LEU A 51 -6.14 2.11 -0.46
N GLY A 52 -5.49 3.26 -0.29
CA GLY A 52 -6.08 4.42 0.38
C GLY A 52 -6.57 4.09 1.79
N LEU A 53 -7.87 4.23 2.05
CA LEU A 53 -8.52 3.90 3.32
C LEU A 53 -9.32 2.58 3.25
N GLU A 54 -9.02 1.71 2.33
CA GLU A 54 -9.71 0.42 2.22
C GLU A 54 -9.41 -0.46 3.44
N LYS A 55 -10.47 -0.98 4.02
CA LYS A 55 -10.43 -1.89 5.17
C LYS A 55 -11.74 -2.63 5.31
N ASN A 56 -11.76 -3.69 6.10
CA ASN A 56 -13.00 -4.30 6.57
C ASN A 56 -13.77 -3.31 7.45
N ASP A 57 -15.05 -3.13 7.12
CA ASP A 57 -15.99 -2.33 7.92
C ASP A 57 -17.23 -3.19 8.19
N PRO A 58 -17.48 -3.58 9.45
CA PRO A 58 -18.60 -4.45 9.81
C PRO A 58 -19.96 -3.79 9.55
N ASN A 59 -20.01 -2.47 9.37
CA ASN A 59 -21.24 -1.74 9.05
C ASN A 59 -21.44 -1.56 7.53
N SER A 60 -20.54 -2.08 6.70
CA SER A 60 -20.68 -2.02 5.26
C SER A 60 -21.62 -3.11 4.75
N LEU A 61 -22.42 -2.78 3.72
CA LEU A 61 -23.28 -3.76 3.02
C LEU A 61 -22.48 -4.80 2.23
N GLY A 62 -21.22 -4.52 1.91
CA GLY A 62 -20.30 -5.42 1.23
C GLY A 62 -19.08 -5.74 2.11
N TYR A 63 -18.50 -6.91 1.87
CA TYR A 63 -17.23 -7.26 2.49
C TYR A 63 -16.10 -6.55 1.75
N TYR A 64 -15.38 -5.71 2.46
CA TYR A 64 -14.17 -5.05 1.97
C TYR A 64 -12.99 -5.45 2.85
N LYS A 65 -11.88 -5.70 2.23
CA LYS A 65 -10.64 -6.08 2.91
C LYS A 65 -9.49 -5.41 2.19
N THR A 66 -8.52 -4.90 2.93
CA THR A 66 -7.31 -4.28 2.37
C THR A 66 -6.64 -5.19 1.32
N PHE A 67 -6.48 -6.47 1.67
CA PHE A 67 -6.11 -7.50 0.70
C PHE A 67 -7.08 -8.67 0.82
N SER A 68 -7.94 -8.85 -0.16
CA SER A 68 -8.80 -10.03 -0.25
C SER A 68 -7.95 -11.31 -0.33
N HIS A 69 -8.53 -12.45 0.03
CA HIS A 69 -7.83 -13.74 -0.11
C HIS A 69 -7.35 -13.97 -1.56
N SER A 70 -8.18 -13.66 -2.55
CA SER A 70 -7.83 -13.77 -3.97
C SER A 70 -6.64 -12.88 -4.33
N MET A 71 -6.67 -11.60 -3.92
CA MET A 71 -5.55 -10.68 -4.16
C MET A 71 -4.25 -11.15 -3.50
N GLN A 72 -4.31 -11.69 -2.28
CA GLN A 72 -3.15 -12.28 -1.62
C GLN A 72 -2.51 -13.40 -2.46
N GLN A 73 -3.32 -14.28 -3.05
CA GLN A 73 -2.82 -15.35 -3.92
C GLN A 73 -2.19 -14.80 -5.21
N HIS A 74 -2.82 -13.82 -5.85
CA HIS A 74 -2.26 -13.17 -7.04
C HIS A 74 -0.92 -12.51 -6.74
N LEU A 75 -0.80 -11.81 -5.59
CA LEU A 75 0.45 -11.18 -5.18
C LEU A 75 1.54 -12.19 -4.83
N ARG A 76 1.23 -13.29 -4.13
CA ARG A 76 2.19 -14.39 -3.88
C ARG A 76 2.75 -14.94 -5.20
N ASN A 77 1.89 -15.23 -6.16
CA ASN A 77 2.30 -15.73 -7.48
C ASN A 77 3.14 -14.70 -8.22
N TYR A 78 2.75 -13.45 -8.19
CA TYR A 78 3.45 -12.36 -8.88
C TYR A 78 4.87 -12.15 -8.34
N VAL A 79 5.06 -12.07 -7.02
CA VAL A 79 6.41 -11.90 -6.45
C VAL A 79 7.27 -13.15 -6.58
N SER A 80 6.67 -14.35 -6.57
CA SER A 80 7.39 -15.59 -6.84
C SER A 80 7.96 -15.65 -8.26
N GLY A 81 7.28 -15.01 -9.21
CA GLY A 81 7.73 -14.80 -10.58
C GLY A 81 8.73 -13.65 -10.76
N GLY A 82 9.11 -12.94 -9.69
CA GLY A 82 10.05 -11.82 -9.75
C GLY A 82 9.42 -10.44 -9.92
N GLY A 83 8.09 -10.35 -9.83
CA GLY A 83 7.34 -9.09 -9.88
C GLY A 83 7.75 -8.15 -8.76
N ARG A 84 7.66 -6.85 -9.00
CA ARG A 84 7.98 -5.80 -8.02
C ARG A 84 6.71 -5.10 -7.60
N ILE A 85 6.57 -4.86 -6.30
CA ILE A 85 5.36 -4.25 -5.75
C ILE A 85 5.68 -2.95 -5.02
N PHE A 86 4.82 -1.97 -5.23
CA PHE A 86 4.72 -0.74 -4.48
C PHE A 86 3.31 -0.69 -3.89
N VAL A 87 3.19 -0.50 -2.58
CA VAL A 87 1.91 -0.56 -1.87
C VAL A 87 1.76 0.69 -1.01
N SER A 88 0.59 1.32 -1.06
CA SER A 88 0.23 2.44 -0.19
C SER A 88 -1.17 2.24 0.40
N GLY A 89 -1.31 2.50 1.69
CA GLY A 89 -2.61 2.42 2.35
C GLY A 89 -2.56 2.53 3.86
N ALA A 90 -3.52 3.24 4.42
CA ALA A 90 -3.59 3.56 5.84
C ALA A 90 -3.94 2.36 6.74
N TYR A 91 -4.31 1.21 6.17
CA TYR A 91 -4.73 0.00 6.88
C TYR A 91 -4.00 -1.26 6.39
N VAL A 92 -2.86 -1.08 5.74
CA VAL A 92 -2.09 -2.16 5.10
C VAL A 92 -1.69 -3.28 6.08
N GLY A 93 -1.49 -2.95 7.33
CA GLY A 93 -1.14 -3.90 8.39
C GLY A 93 -2.30 -4.20 9.34
N SER A 94 -2.99 -3.15 9.82
CA SER A 94 -3.98 -3.29 10.89
C SER A 94 -5.27 -4.00 10.49
N ASP A 95 -5.62 -4.00 9.21
CA ASP A 95 -6.76 -4.76 8.71
C ASP A 95 -6.47 -6.25 8.48
N MET A 96 -5.21 -6.64 8.52
CA MET A 96 -4.73 -8.01 8.31
C MET A 96 -4.53 -8.71 9.66
N ALA A 97 -5.63 -9.25 10.24
CA ALA A 97 -5.69 -9.61 11.65
C ALA A 97 -5.45 -11.10 11.94
N ASN A 98 -5.85 -11.99 11.05
CA ASN A 98 -5.70 -13.44 11.27
C ASN A 98 -4.29 -13.93 10.90
N GLU A 99 -3.99 -15.18 11.23
CA GLU A 99 -2.67 -15.78 11.04
C GLU A 99 -2.27 -15.86 9.56
N GLU A 100 -3.19 -16.27 8.68
CA GLU A 100 -2.94 -16.38 7.23
C GLU A 100 -2.61 -15.01 6.62
N GLU A 101 -3.36 -13.98 7.01
CA GLU A 101 -3.14 -12.60 6.60
C GLU A 101 -1.79 -12.05 7.08
N ARG A 102 -1.42 -12.34 8.33
CA ARG A 102 -0.11 -11.95 8.87
C ARG A 102 1.03 -12.67 8.17
N ASN A 103 0.85 -13.95 7.84
CA ASN A 103 1.80 -14.70 7.04
C ASN A 103 1.95 -14.10 5.63
N PHE A 104 0.85 -13.65 5.02
CA PHE A 104 0.94 -12.90 3.76
C PHE A 104 1.77 -11.62 3.89
N LEU A 105 1.52 -10.80 4.91
CA LEU A 105 2.32 -9.59 5.15
C LEU A 105 3.81 -9.92 5.33
N ALA A 106 4.11 -10.96 6.11
CA ALA A 106 5.49 -11.38 6.37
C ALA A 106 6.20 -11.92 5.14
N ASP A 107 5.52 -12.75 4.36
CA ASP A 107 6.13 -13.45 3.22
C ASP A 107 6.26 -12.57 1.98
N VAL A 108 5.26 -11.71 1.73
CA VAL A 108 5.15 -10.93 0.50
C VAL A 108 5.62 -9.49 0.68
N LEU A 109 5.13 -8.80 1.71
CA LEU A 109 5.47 -7.40 1.97
C LEU A 109 6.69 -7.24 2.87
N ARG A 110 7.09 -8.29 3.57
CA ARG A 110 8.19 -8.30 4.54
C ARG A 110 7.98 -7.32 5.69
N ILE A 111 6.74 -7.22 6.15
CA ILE A 111 6.32 -6.33 7.24
C ILE A 111 5.58 -7.09 8.34
N SER A 112 5.62 -6.50 9.53
CA SER A 112 4.76 -6.82 10.67
C SER A 112 3.96 -5.58 11.05
N PRO A 113 2.65 -5.69 11.35
CA PRO A 113 1.89 -4.61 11.96
C PRO A 113 2.46 -4.28 13.35
N ASP A 114 2.63 -2.99 13.66
CA ASP A 114 3.21 -2.50 14.92
C ASP A 114 2.34 -1.39 15.56
N GLY A 115 1.06 -1.39 15.24
CA GLY A 115 0.08 -0.47 15.77
C GLY A 115 -0.38 0.60 14.78
N ARG A 116 -1.03 1.62 15.30
CA ARG A 116 -1.58 2.73 14.51
C ARG A 116 -1.19 4.07 15.11
N LEU A 117 -0.85 5.00 14.24
CA LEU A 117 -0.57 6.38 14.61
C LEU A 117 -1.82 7.23 14.36
N ARG A 118 -2.39 7.77 15.43
CA ARG A 118 -3.38 8.84 15.37
C ARG A 118 -2.66 10.17 15.26
N ASN A 119 -3.14 11.06 14.39
CA ASN A 119 -2.50 12.36 14.16
C ASN A 119 -1.05 12.21 13.67
N ASN A 120 -0.92 11.62 12.51
CA ASN A 120 0.39 11.37 11.86
C ASN A 120 1.14 12.64 11.42
N GLY A 121 0.50 13.82 11.54
CA GLY A 121 1.11 15.13 11.24
C GLY A 121 1.30 15.40 9.75
N GLY A 122 0.82 14.54 8.87
CA GLY A 122 0.90 14.71 7.42
C GLY A 122 2.32 14.74 6.86
N MET A 123 3.29 14.17 7.58
CA MET A 123 4.69 14.20 7.17
C MET A 123 5.41 12.89 7.50
N VAL A 124 6.25 12.46 6.58
CA VAL A 124 7.21 11.38 6.76
C VAL A 124 8.60 11.80 6.33
N MET A 125 9.61 11.23 6.97
CA MET A 125 11.02 11.50 6.71
C MET A 125 11.72 10.21 6.27
N GLY A 126 12.52 10.28 5.24
CA GLY A 126 13.31 9.14 4.78
C GLY A 126 13.92 9.39 3.40
N LEU A 127 14.76 8.49 2.95
CA LEU A 127 15.43 8.59 1.65
C LEU A 127 16.18 9.92 1.42
N GLY A 128 16.61 10.57 2.52
CA GLY A 128 17.29 11.88 2.47
C GLY A 128 16.37 13.08 2.29
N MET A 129 15.06 12.92 2.37
CA MET A 129 14.05 13.97 2.16
C MET A 129 12.90 13.88 3.16
N ASN A 130 12.13 14.96 3.24
CA ASN A 130 10.85 15.00 3.93
C ASN A 130 9.74 15.02 2.90
N PHE A 131 8.69 14.23 3.14
CA PHE A 131 7.53 14.10 2.26
C PHE A 131 6.28 14.52 3.04
N GLY A 132 5.50 15.43 2.47
CA GLY A 132 4.19 15.80 2.98
C GLY A 132 3.10 14.95 2.35
N PHE A 133 2.04 14.64 3.10
CA PHE A 133 0.81 14.04 2.61
C PHE A 133 -0.39 14.65 3.33
N HIS A 134 -1.58 14.45 2.77
CA HIS A 134 -2.79 15.00 3.36
C HIS A 134 -3.23 14.16 4.57
N ASP A 135 -3.21 14.78 5.76
CA ASP A 135 -3.62 14.19 7.04
C ASP A 135 -5.03 14.61 7.47
N LYS A 136 -5.67 15.54 6.74
CA LYS A 136 -7.02 16.04 7.02
C LYS A 136 -7.91 15.94 5.79
N LEU A 137 -9.03 15.26 5.96
CA LEU A 137 -10.06 15.20 4.93
C LEU A 137 -10.65 16.59 4.69
N ASN A 138 -10.82 16.97 3.44
CA ASN A 138 -11.55 18.16 3.01
C ASN A 138 -12.27 17.90 1.69
N ASP A 139 -12.96 18.90 1.14
CA ASP A 139 -13.77 18.78 -0.08
C ASP A 139 -12.96 18.42 -1.34
N LYS A 140 -11.64 18.57 -1.30
CA LYS A 140 -10.75 18.38 -2.45
C LYS A 140 -9.80 17.20 -2.30
N HIS A 141 -9.52 16.78 -1.06
CA HIS A 141 -8.48 15.80 -0.78
C HIS A 141 -8.99 14.67 0.10
N TYR A 142 -8.73 13.50 -0.34
CA TYR A 142 -8.76 12.29 0.45
C TYR A 142 -7.52 12.28 1.37
N ALA A 143 -7.71 11.89 2.62
CA ALA A 143 -6.62 11.98 3.59
C ALA A 143 -6.59 10.78 4.54
N ALA A 144 -5.40 10.31 4.83
CA ALA A 144 -5.15 9.34 5.88
C ALA A 144 -4.95 10.06 7.23
N THR A 145 -6.04 10.25 7.98
CA THR A 145 -6.00 10.89 9.31
C THR A 145 -5.33 10.02 10.36
N THR A 146 -5.36 8.70 10.16
CA THR A 146 -4.64 7.69 10.94
C THR A 146 -3.88 6.80 9.99
N SER A 147 -2.70 6.40 10.37
CA SER A 147 -1.79 5.59 9.56
C SER A 147 -1.35 4.35 10.32
N ASP A 148 -0.98 3.30 9.60
CA ASP A 148 -0.39 2.13 10.22
C ASP A 148 1.09 2.36 10.52
N ILE A 149 1.53 1.90 11.69
CA ILE A 149 2.94 1.69 11.99
C ILE A 149 3.27 0.27 11.56
N ILE A 150 4.30 0.14 10.73
CA ILE A 150 4.72 -1.15 10.18
C ILE A 150 6.21 -1.37 10.44
N SER A 151 6.58 -2.55 10.91
CA SER A 151 7.96 -2.92 11.21
C SER A 151 8.55 -3.86 10.16
N PRO A 152 9.85 -3.75 9.84
CA PRO A 152 10.48 -4.61 8.85
C PRO A 152 10.71 -6.03 9.38
N LEU A 153 10.58 -7.03 8.51
CA LEU A 153 10.90 -8.43 8.80
C LEU A 153 12.06 -8.95 7.94
N GLY A 154 12.89 -9.77 8.56
CA GLY A 154 14.05 -10.36 7.91
C GLY A 154 15.07 -9.30 7.46
N ASN A 155 15.40 -9.28 6.17
CA ASN A 155 16.33 -8.31 5.56
C ASN A 155 15.63 -7.08 4.94
N ALA A 156 14.37 -6.85 5.26
CA ALA A 156 13.71 -5.57 4.98
C ALA A 156 14.22 -4.47 5.93
N TYR A 157 14.04 -3.22 5.55
CA TYR A 157 14.50 -2.09 6.35
C TYR A 157 13.47 -0.94 6.34
N CYS A 158 13.48 -0.14 7.41
CA CYS A 158 12.68 1.06 7.50
C CYS A 158 13.21 2.11 6.51
N ALA A 159 12.40 2.46 5.52
CA ALA A 159 12.74 3.45 4.49
C ALA A 159 12.28 4.85 4.85
N MET A 160 11.16 4.98 5.58
CA MET A 160 10.61 6.25 6.05
C MET A 160 10.05 6.12 7.46
N LYS A 161 10.08 7.22 8.21
CA LYS A 161 9.53 7.35 9.54
C LYS A 161 8.53 8.50 9.62
N TYR A 162 7.53 8.36 10.48
CA TYR A 162 6.69 9.46 10.91
C TYR A 162 7.46 10.45 11.81
N SER A 163 6.87 11.61 12.07
CA SER A 163 7.47 12.64 12.92
C SER A 163 7.79 12.20 14.35
N ASN A 164 7.12 11.16 14.85
CA ASN A 164 7.36 10.54 16.16
C ASN A 164 8.40 9.40 16.13
N GLU A 165 9.20 9.30 15.07
CA GLU A 165 10.24 8.29 14.84
C GLU A 165 9.72 6.85 14.62
N THR A 166 8.40 6.61 14.64
CA THR A 166 7.86 5.28 14.31
C THR A 166 7.93 5.03 12.80
N SER A 167 8.02 3.76 12.42
CA SER A 167 8.23 3.36 11.03
C SER A 167 6.95 3.56 10.19
N ALA A 168 7.09 4.27 9.08
CA ALA A 168 6.02 4.64 8.15
C ALA A 168 6.06 3.84 6.86
N ALA A 169 7.26 3.52 6.37
CA ALA A 169 7.44 2.75 5.14
C ALA A 169 8.60 1.78 5.25
N ILE A 170 8.41 0.61 4.65
CA ILE A 170 9.37 -0.49 4.63
C ILE A 170 9.77 -0.78 3.20
N ALA A 171 11.07 -0.96 3.00
CA ALA A 171 11.63 -1.42 1.73
C ALA A 171 12.26 -2.81 1.90
N TYR A 172 12.00 -3.66 0.92
CA TYR A 172 12.60 -4.96 0.78
C TYR A 172 13.28 -5.10 -0.59
N LYS A 173 14.53 -5.50 -0.59
CA LYS A 173 15.30 -5.82 -1.80
C LYS A 173 15.86 -7.23 -1.67
N GLY A 174 15.10 -8.19 -2.14
CA GLY A 174 15.53 -9.58 -2.22
C GLY A 174 16.18 -9.91 -3.57
N GLU A 175 16.68 -11.13 -3.67
CA GLU A 175 17.26 -11.65 -4.93
C GLU A 175 16.19 -11.81 -6.01
N ARG A 176 15.01 -12.27 -5.63
CA ARG A 176 13.91 -12.61 -6.54
C ARG A 176 13.00 -11.43 -6.84
N TYR A 177 12.58 -10.67 -5.81
CA TYR A 177 11.63 -9.57 -5.96
C TYR A 177 11.98 -8.37 -5.08
N ARG A 178 11.26 -7.28 -5.27
CA ARG A 178 11.34 -6.08 -4.44
C ARG A 178 9.95 -5.66 -4.01
N ALA A 179 9.85 -5.15 -2.78
CA ALA A 179 8.63 -4.57 -2.25
C ALA A 179 8.93 -3.23 -1.58
N PHE A 180 8.02 -2.28 -1.75
CA PHE A 180 8.02 -1.03 -1.01
C PHE A 180 6.60 -0.83 -0.48
N THR A 181 6.45 -0.73 0.84
CA THR A 181 5.14 -0.66 1.48
C THR A 181 5.08 0.56 2.38
N MET A 182 4.04 1.37 2.21
CA MET A 182 3.74 2.55 3.02
C MET A 182 2.48 2.30 3.84
N GLY A 183 2.50 2.67 5.12
CA GLY A 183 1.39 2.56 6.07
C GLY A 183 0.43 3.76 6.07
N PHE A 184 0.44 4.60 5.01
CA PHE A 184 -0.34 5.83 4.87
C PHE A 184 -0.83 6.05 3.46
#